data_26e94d78febbe99f466612d2d02a0c83
#
_entry.id   26e94d78febbe99f466612d2d02a0c83
#
_cell.length_a   1.000
_cell.length_b   1.000
_cell.length_c   1.000
_cell.angle_alpha   90.00
_cell.angle_beta   90.00
_cell.angle_gamma   90.00
#
_symmetry.space_group_name_H-M   'P 1'
#
loop_
_entity.id
_entity.type
_entity.pdbx_description
1 polymer ?
#
loop_
_entity_poly.entity_id
_entity_poly.type
_entity_poly.pdbx_seq_one_letter_code
_entity_poly.pdbx_strand_id
1 'polypeptide(L)'
;MAKLGEVCKVSASTKMIDKSKAWLLNLDMVEQQTGRVVEYNFVGEDGLNGSITQFDTENVLYSKLRPNLNKVVLPERNGFCTSELLPLRPDARKLDRSYLAVFLRSDGFVNWAVSKTAGAKMPRLGTKDLLNANIPLPEIKEQKAIAEKFKKSEELISLRKQQLVKLDELVKARFVEMFDAISPKKCASKIGECAEVLGGYAFKSDCFSNQGVPVVRIGNINDGRIDILLESYTMCMGPQKMTWYWV
;
A
#
# COMPACT_ATOMS: atom_id res chain seq x y z
N MET A 1 -23.60 -0.59 19.66
CA MET A 1 -22.14 -0.51 19.81
C MET A 1 -21.73 -1.32 21.03
N ALA A 2 -20.62 -2.06 20.94
CA ALA A 2 -20.04 -2.82 22.05
C ALA A 2 -18.54 -2.49 22.17
N LYS A 3 -17.94 -2.75 23.32
CA LYS A 3 -16.48 -2.69 23.42
C LYS A 3 -15.86 -3.90 22.73
N LEU A 4 -14.76 -3.69 22.01
CA LEU A 4 -14.10 -4.79 21.28
C LEU A 4 -13.74 -5.94 22.22
N GLY A 5 -13.28 -5.67 23.44
CA GLY A 5 -12.95 -6.68 24.44
C GLY A 5 -14.12 -7.54 24.96
N GLU A 6 -15.38 -7.12 24.72
CA GLU A 6 -16.57 -7.89 25.07
C GLU A 6 -16.89 -8.98 24.03
N VAL A 7 -16.40 -8.82 22.80
CA VAL A 7 -16.68 -9.67 21.65
C VAL A 7 -15.43 -10.25 20.97
N CYS A 8 -14.25 -9.85 21.44
CA CYS A 8 -12.96 -10.27 20.91
C CYS A 8 -11.92 -10.36 22.02
N LYS A 9 -11.04 -11.37 21.97
CA LYS A 9 -9.94 -11.56 22.91
C LYS A 9 -8.61 -11.58 22.19
N VAL A 10 -7.54 -11.13 22.82
CA VAL A 10 -6.18 -11.42 22.38
C VAL A 10 -5.85 -12.83 22.82
N SER A 11 -5.73 -13.74 21.89
CA SER A 11 -5.54 -15.16 22.19
C SER A 11 -4.67 -15.82 21.13
N ALA A 12 -3.55 -16.39 21.58
CA ALA A 12 -2.75 -17.28 20.77
C ALA A 12 -3.54 -18.56 20.41
N SER A 13 -3.22 -19.18 19.30
CA SER A 13 -3.76 -20.48 18.95
C SER A 13 -3.08 -21.59 19.76
N THR A 14 -3.86 -22.59 20.14
CA THR A 14 -3.38 -23.83 20.78
C THR A 14 -3.38 -25.01 19.83
N LYS A 15 -3.73 -24.81 18.55
CA LYS A 15 -3.73 -25.86 17.54
C LYS A 15 -2.31 -26.36 17.30
N MET A 16 -2.13 -27.68 17.26
CA MET A 16 -0.84 -28.29 16.94
C MET A 16 -0.38 -27.84 15.55
N ILE A 17 0.84 -27.32 15.46
CA ILE A 17 1.50 -26.96 14.19
C ILE A 17 2.78 -27.79 14.11
N ASP A 18 3.01 -28.37 12.94
CA ASP A 18 4.29 -29.00 12.63
C ASP A 18 5.37 -27.92 12.54
N LYS A 19 6.21 -27.85 13.54
CA LYS A 19 7.23 -26.81 13.66
C LYS A 19 8.30 -26.93 12.57
N SER A 20 8.46 -28.10 11.97
CA SER A 20 9.40 -28.29 10.85
C SER A 20 8.96 -27.50 9.60
N LYS A 21 7.66 -27.19 9.49
CA LYS A 21 7.04 -26.40 8.42
C LYS A 21 6.51 -25.07 8.92
N ALA A 22 7.02 -24.60 10.06
CA ALA A 22 6.60 -23.37 10.64
C ALA A 22 6.98 -22.18 9.77
N TRP A 23 6.06 -21.24 9.60
CA TRP A 23 6.36 -19.96 9.00
C TRP A 23 6.14 -18.83 10.01
N LEU A 24 6.99 -17.81 9.90
CA LEU A 24 6.99 -16.67 10.79
C LEU A 24 6.55 -15.43 9.99
N LEU A 25 5.48 -14.80 10.45
CA LEU A 25 4.99 -13.56 9.88
C LEU A 25 5.61 -12.36 10.62
N ASN A 26 6.42 -11.60 9.90
CA ASN A 26 6.95 -10.32 10.33
C ASN A 26 6.12 -9.17 9.75
N LEU A 27 6.26 -7.97 10.33
CA LEU A 27 5.51 -6.79 9.87
C LEU A 27 5.91 -6.32 8.46
N ASP A 28 7.16 -6.53 8.05
CA ASP A 28 7.67 -6.22 6.71
C ASP A 28 7.02 -7.05 5.61
N MET A 29 6.61 -8.28 5.93
CA MET A 29 5.91 -9.17 5.02
C MET A 29 4.43 -8.81 4.81
N VAL A 30 3.92 -7.82 5.53
CA VAL A 30 2.52 -7.38 5.42
C VAL A 30 2.45 -6.07 4.65
N GLU A 31 1.72 -6.09 3.53
CA GLU A 31 1.45 -4.91 2.73
C GLU A 31 0.61 -3.90 3.52
N GLN A 32 0.98 -2.61 3.41
CA GLN A 32 0.25 -1.52 4.06
C GLN A 32 -1.13 -1.35 3.43
N GLN A 33 -2.11 -0.89 4.23
CA GLN A 33 -3.50 -0.60 3.85
C GLN A 33 -4.33 -1.83 3.44
N THR A 34 -3.75 -2.86 2.86
CA THR A 34 -4.47 -4.05 2.40
C THR A 34 -4.39 -5.21 3.40
N GLY A 35 -3.31 -5.27 4.19
CA GLY A 35 -3.03 -6.39 5.08
C GLY A 35 -2.70 -7.69 4.35
N ARG A 36 -2.42 -7.63 3.05
CA ARG A 36 -2.00 -8.79 2.26
C ARG A 36 -0.61 -9.25 2.68
N VAL A 37 -0.43 -10.56 2.85
CA VAL A 37 0.89 -11.15 3.05
C VAL A 37 1.59 -11.25 1.69
N VAL A 38 2.71 -10.56 1.55
CA VAL A 38 3.48 -10.51 0.29
C VAL A 38 4.52 -11.61 0.19
N GLU A 39 4.96 -12.14 1.33
CA GLU A 39 5.98 -13.18 1.40
C GLU A 39 5.69 -14.15 2.55
N TYR A 40 6.02 -15.42 2.34
CA TYR A 40 5.89 -16.47 3.34
C TYR A 40 7.29 -17.03 3.66
N ASN A 41 7.82 -16.65 4.82
CA ASN A 41 9.13 -17.11 5.29
C ASN A 41 8.99 -18.37 6.16
N PHE A 42 9.43 -19.50 5.64
CA PHE A 42 9.45 -20.77 6.37
C PHE A 42 10.78 -20.88 7.11
N VAL A 43 10.71 -20.90 8.44
CA VAL A 43 11.89 -20.79 9.31
C VAL A 43 12.25 -22.10 10.03
N GLY A 44 11.38 -23.10 10.03
CA GLY A 44 11.57 -24.30 10.83
C GLY A 44 11.63 -24.02 12.35
N GLU A 45 12.07 -25.02 13.12
CA GLU A 45 12.18 -24.88 14.59
C GLU A 45 13.26 -23.86 15.01
N ASP A 46 14.39 -23.90 14.35
CA ASP A 46 15.58 -23.07 14.70
C ASP A 46 15.33 -21.57 14.47
N GLY A 47 14.40 -21.22 13.59
CA GLY A 47 14.04 -19.83 13.29
C GLY A 47 12.98 -19.25 14.21
N LEU A 48 12.41 -20.03 15.11
CA LEU A 48 11.36 -19.58 16.05
C LEU A 48 11.97 -19.03 17.35
N ASN A 49 12.85 -18.04 17.23
CA ASN A 49 13.50 -17.40 18.37
C ASN A 49 12.82 -16.12 18.80
N GLY A 50 12.85 -15.81 20.10
CA GLY A 50 12.33 -14.56 20.68
C GLY A 50 10.84 -14.63 21.05
N SER A 51 10.25 -13.44 21.22
CA SER A 51 8.82 -13.30 21.58
C SER A 51 7.92 -13.50 20.38
N ILE A 52 7.58 -14.75 20.12
CA ILE A 52 6.66 -15.14 19.04
C ILE A 52 5.32 -15.60 19.60
N THR A 53 4.26 -15.46 18.83
CA THR A 53 2.92 -15.89 19.20
C THR A 53 2.33 -16.73 18.08
N GLN A 54 1.79 -17.89 18.42
CA GLN A 54 1.14 -18.78 17.48
C GLN A 54 -0.26 -18.25 17.13
N PHE A 55 -0.65 -18.34 15.86
CA PHE A 55 -1.97 -18.00 15.38
C PHE A 55 -2.53 -19.07 14.44
N ASP A 56 -3.83 -19.04 14.24
CA ASP A 56 -4.51 -19.88 13.26
C ASP A 56 -5.45 -19.05 12.35
N THR A 57 -6.13 -19.76 11.46
CA THR A 57 -7.06 -19.16 10.50
C THR A 57 -8.32 -18.53 11.12
N GLU A 58 -8.57 -18.67 12.41
CA GLU A 58 -9.67 -18.01 13.12
C GLU A 58 -9.25 -16.67 13.75
N ASN A 59 -7.96 -16.39 13.81
CA ASN A 59 -7.46 -15.11 14.28
C ASN A 59 -7.58 -14.01 13.22
N VAL A 60 -7.61 -12.78 13.69
CA VAL A 60 -7.28 -11.56 12.93
C VAL A 60 -6.01 -11.00 13.53
N LEU A 61 -4.98 -10.79 12.72
CA LEU A 61 -3.71 -10.28 13.22
C LEU A 61 -3.69 -8.75 13.04
N TYR A 62 -3.55 -8.04 14.14
CA TYR A 62 -3.52 -6.58 14.18
C TYR A 62 -2.12 -6.07 14.56
N SER A 63 -1.55 -5.18 13.74
CA SER A 63 -0.30 -4.51 14.09
C SER A 63 -0.55 -3.40 15.11
N LYS A 64 0.01 -3.56 16.33
CA LYS A 64 0.00 -2.49 17.33
C LYS A 64 1.02 -1.38 17.03
N LEU A 65 2.06 -1.67 16.22
CA LEU A 65 3.10 -0.73 15.83
C LEU A 65 2.65 0.08 14.62
N ARG A 66 2.75 1.41 14.74
CA ARG A 66 2.41 2.36 13.67
C ARG A 66 1.03 2.08 13.05
N PRO A 67 -0.08 2.27 13.79
CA PRO A 67 -1.43 1.97 13.30
C PRO A 67 -1.81 2.68 12.00
N ASN A 68 -1.17 3.81 11.69
CA ASN A 68 -1.31 4.55 10.43
C ASN A 68 -0.92 3.73 9.19
N LEU A 69 -0.08 2.70 9.34
CA LEU A 69 0.27 1.79 8.25
C LEU A 69 -0.85 0.77 7.95
N ASN A 70 -1.85 0.69 8.82
CA ASN A 70 -3.07 -0.08 8.63
C ASN A 70 -2.81 -1.55 8.24
N LYS A 71 -1.95 -2.23 9.01
CA LYS A 71 -1.57 -3.62 8.78
C LYS A 71 -2.48 -4.55 9.59
N VAL A 72 -3.52 -5.07 8.96
CA VAL A 72 -4.48 -6.03 9.53
C VAL A 72 -4.56 -7.24 8.63
N VAL A 73 -4.19 -8.42 9.13
CA VAL A 73 -4.10 -9.65 8.33
C VAL A 73 -5.22 -10.62 8.70
N LEU A 74 -5.85 -11.20 7.68
CA LEU A 74 -6.71 -12.37 7.78
C LEU A 74 -5.88 -13.60 7.36
N PRO A 75 -5.27 -14.35 8.29
CA PRO A 75 -4.41 -15.46 7.91
C PRO A 75 -5.20 -16.60 7.24
N GLU A 76 -4.65 -17.10 6.12
CA GLU A 76 -5.22 -18.23 5.38
C GLU A 76 -4.65 -19.58 5.85
N ARG A 77 -3.60 -19.54 6.66
CA ARG A 77 -2.92 -20.71 7.23
C ARG A 77 -2.43 -20.45 8.64
N ASN A 78 -2.23 -21.52 9.40
CA ASN A 78 -1.68 -21.44 10.74
C ASN A 78 -0.18 -21.07 10.69
N GLY A 79 0.31 -20.34 11.69
CA GLY A 79 1.71 -19.93 11.74
C GLY A 79 2.08 -19.24 13.05
N PHE A 80 3.22 -18.56 13.01
CA PHE A 80 3.73 -17.76 14.10
C PHE A 80 3.89 -16.30 13.67
N CYS A 81 3.71 -15.38 14.59
CA CYS A 81 3.94 -13.96 14.34
C CYS A 81 4.80 -13.34 15.46
N THR A 82 5.46 -12.25 15.13
CA THR A 82 6.23 -11.48 16.11
C THR A 82 5.29 -10.76 17.09
N SER A 83 5.80 -10.37 18.24
CA SER A 83 5.05 -9.73 19.33
C SER A 83 4.41 -8.39 18.96
N GLU A 84 4.75 -7.80 17.81
CA GLU A 84 4.14 -6.58 17.29
C GLU A 84 2.78 -6.84 16.61
N LEU A 85 2.50 -8.09 16.26
CA LEU A 85 1.20 -8.55 15.75
C LEU A 85 0.40 -9.18 16.87
N LEU A 86 -0.79 -8.65 17.12
CA LEU A 86 -1.72 -9.20 18.12
C LEU A 86 -2.69 -10.16 17.45
N PRO A 87 -2.73 -11.44 17.85
CA PRO A 87 -3.72 -12.39 17.38
C PRO A 87 -5.05 -12.13 18.11
N LEU A 88 -5.97 -11.51 17.42
CA LEU A 88 -7.32 -11.23 17.88
C LEU A 88 -8.22 -12.39 17.52
N ARG A 89 -8.92 -12.95 18.50
CA ARG A 89 -9.91 -14.01 18.32
C ARG A 89 -11.30 -13.48 18.62
N PRO A 90 -12.11 -13.23 17.59
CA PRO A 90 -13.50 -12.83 17.79
C PRO A 90 -14.36 -13.99 18.33
N ASP A 91 -15.38 -13.68 19.10
CA ASP A 91 -16.45 -14.64 19.43
C ASP A 91 -17.35 -14.80 18.18
N ALA A 92 -17.21 -15.92 17.49
CA ALA A 92 -17.90 -16.18 16.22
C ALA A 92 -19.44 -16.11 16.31
N ARG A 93 -20.02 -16.16 17.52
CA ARG A 93 -21.47 -16.00 17.76
C ARG A 93 -21.90 -14.53 17.67
N LYS A 94 -20.99 -13.59 17.89
CA LYS A 94 -21.28 -12.16 18.01
C LYS A 94 -20.57 -11.33 16.95
N LEU A 95 -19.37 -11.73 16.55
CA LEU A 95 -18.49 -10.94 15.69
C LEU A 95 -17.88 -11.81 14.59
N ASP A 96 -18.19 -11.47 13.34
CA ASP A 96 -17.58 -12.10 12.18
C ASP A 96 -16.12 -11.65 12.02
N ARG A 97 -15.24 -12.60 11.75
CA ARG A 97 -13.80 -12.36 11.59
C ARG A 97 -13.46 -11.39 10.46
N SER A 98 -14.12 -11.54 9.31
CA SER A 98 -13.87 -10.68 8.14
C SER A 98 -14.41 -9.27 8.37
N TYR A 99 -15.57 -9.16 9.04
CA TYR A 99 -16.12 -7.88 9.46
C TYR A 99 -15.18 -7.14 10.44
N LEU A 100 -14.64 -7.87 11.43
CA LEU A 100 -13.63 -7.30 12.33
C LEU A 100 -12.44 -6.73 11.56
N ALA A 101 -11.90 -7.44 10.57
CA ALA A 101 -10.80 -6.95 9.78
C ALA A 101 -11.16 -5.69 8.98
N VAL A 102 -12.36 -5.64 8.39
CA VAL A 102 -12.87 -4.45 7.68
C VAL A 102 -13.00 -3.27 8.64
N PHE A 103 -13.55 -3.49 9.84
CA PHE A 103 -13.68 -2.45 10.85
C PHE A 103 -12.30 -1.90 11.26
N LEU A 104 -11.34 -2.77 11.58
CA LEU A 104 -9.99 -2.38 12.00
C LEU A 104 -9.20 -1.65 10.89
N ARG A 105 -9.56 -1.87 9.62
CA ARG A 105 -8.97 -1.16 8.47
C ARG A 105 -9.69 0.14 8.12
N SER A 106 -10.85 0.41 8.71
CA SER A 106 -11.59 1.64 8.41
C SER A 106 -10.84 2.90 8.84
N ASP A 107 -10.96 3.98 8.07
CA ASP A 107 -10.32 5.26 8.36
C ASP A 107 -10.71 5.79 9.74
N GLY A 108 -11.97 5.60 10.14
CA GLY A 108 -12.47 6.00 11.45
C GLY A 108 -11.72 5.31 12.59
N PHE A 109 -11.50 3.99 12.47
CA PHE A 109 -10.75 3.22 13.47
C PHE A 109 -9.25 3.57 13.43
N VAL A 110 -8.65 3.67 12.25
CA VAL A 110 -7.22 4.02 12.10
C VAL A 110 -6.92 5.37 12.71
N ASN A 111 -7.73 6.40 12.42
CA ASN A 111 -7.58 7.74 12.99
C ASN A 111 -7.73 7.72 14.51
N TRP A 112 -8.71 6.99 15.03
CA TRP A 112 -8.87 6.79 16.46
C TRP A 112 -7.66 6.07 17.06
N ALA A 113 -7.19 5.00 16.45
CA ALA A 113 -6.02 4.24 16.93
C ALA A 113 -4.76 5.12 16.98
N VAL A 114 -4.51 5.92 15.94
CA VAL A 114 -3.40 6.87 15.89
C VAL A 114 -3.49 7.88 17.02
N SER A 115 -4.68 8.41 17.33
CA SER A 115 -4.88 9.38 18.44
C SER A 115 -4.60 8.78 19.82
N LYS A 116 -4.62 7.45 19.97
CA LYS A 116 -4.35 6.70 21.20
C LYS A 116 -2.94 6.13 21.30
N THR A 117 -2.09 6.36 20.28
CA THR A 117 -0.72 5.85 20.32
C THR A 117 0.16 6.62 21.30
N ALA A 118 1.11 5.91 21.89
CA ALA A 118 2.20 6.47 22.69
C ALA A 118 3.56 6.21 22.00
N GLY A 119 4.49 7.14 22.19
CA GLY A 119 5.86 7.06 21.67
C GLY A 119 6.05 7.86 20.37
N ALA A 120 6.95 8.87 20.40
CA ALA A 120 7.19 9.76 19.26
C ALA A 120 7.86 9.07 18.07
N LYS A 121 8.87 8.23 18.32
CA LYS A 121 9.67 7.57 17.26
C LYS A 121 9.03 6.27 16.73
N MET A 122 8.38 5.51 17.61
CA MET A 122 7.75 4.22 17.32
C MET A 122 6.37 4.16 17.98
N PRO A 123 5.36 4.87 17.42
CA PRO A 123 4.03 4.94 18.04
C PRO A 123 3.38 3.56 18.09
N ARG A 124 2.90 3.18 19.27
CA ARG A 124 2.23 1.90 19.54
C ARG A 124 0.86 2.11 20.17
N LEU A 125 -0.11 1.37 19.72
CA LEU A 125 -1.42 1.27 20.36
C LEU A 125 -1.36 0.25 21.51
N GLY A 126 -1.77 0.66 22.70
CA GLY A 126 -1.87 -0.23 23.86
C GLY A 126 -2.93 -1.31 23.64
N THR A 127 -2.66 -2.55 24.08
CA THR A 127 -3.66 -3.64 23.99
C THR A 127 -4.93 -3.33 24.77
N LYS A 128 -4.81 -2.65 25.91
CA LYS A 128 -5.97 -2.20 26.71
C LYS A 128 -6.82 -1.19 25.94
N ASP A 129 -6.18 -0.23 25.29
CA ASP A 129 -6.87 0.78 24.49
C ASP A 129 -7.58 0.13 23.31
N LEU A 130 -6.90 -0.78 22.59
CA LEU A 130 -7.50 -1.56 21.50
C LEU A 130 -8.78 -2.27 21.95
N LEU A 131 -8.74 -2.99 23.08
CA LEU A 131 -9.89 -3.74 23.59
C LEU A 131 -11.01 -2.81 24.12
N ASN A 132 -10.70 -1.58 24.47
CA ASN A 132 -11.67 -0.56 24.88
C ASN A 132 -12.29 0.20 23.67
N ALA A 133 -11.85 -0.04 22.44
CA ALA A 133 -12.43 0.56 21.25
C ALA A 133 -13.91 0.16 21.09
N ASN A 134 -14.74 1.09 20.66
CA ASN A 134 -16.14 0.82 20.36
C ASN A 134 -16.28 0.29 18.94
N ILE A 135 -16.94 -0.86 18.78
CA ILE A 135 -17.25 -1.45 17.48
C ILE A 135 -18.78 -1.45 17.24
N PRO A 136 -19.24 -1.04 16.05
CA PRO A 136 -20.62 -1.31 15.64
C PRO A 136 -20.85 -2.82 15.55
N LEU A 137 -21.95 -3.29 16.11
CA LEU A 137 -22.22 -4.75 16.17
C LEU A 137 -23.62 -5.02 15.60
N PRO A 138 -23.81 -4.94 14.27
CA PRO A 138 -25.04 -5.38 13.63
C PRO A 138 -25.21 -6.89 13.73
N GLU A 139 -26.31 -7.44 13.22
CA GLU A 139 -26.50 -8.88 13.17
C GLU A 139 -25.40 -9.59 12.36
N ILE A 140 -25.07 -10.83 12.74
CA ILE A 140 -24.01 -11.60 12.06
C ILE A 140 -24.22 -11.71 10.55
N LYS A 141 -25.48 -11.82 10.11
CA LYS A 141 -25.82 -11.86 8.68
C LYS A 141 -25.43 -10.57 7.97
N GLU A 142 -25.68 -9.43 8.60
CA GLU A 142 -25.32 -8.12 8.05
C GLU A 142 -23.80 -7.90 8.07
N GLN A 143 -23.11 -8.31 9.16
CA GLN A 143 -21.65 -8.27 9.24
C GLN A 143 -21.01 -9.01 8.07
N LYS A 144 -21.46 -10.25 7.79
CA LYS A 144 -20.97 -11.05 6.66
C LYS A 144 -21.25 -10.39 5.31
N ALA A 145 -22.44 -9.81 5.13
CA ALA A 145 -22.79 -9.11 3.89
C ALA A 145 -21.90 -7.88 3.66
N ILE A 146 -21.59 -7.11 4.72
CA ILE A 146 -20.65 -5.98 4.65
C ILE A 146 -19.26 -6.50 4.28
N ALA A 147 -18.74 -7.49 4.97
CA ALA A 147 -17.41 -8.06 4.72
C ALA A 147 -17.27 -8.60 3.29
N GLU A 148 -18.31 -9.26 2.77
CA GLU A 148 -18.32 -9.78 1.40
C GLU A 148 -18.26 -8.66 0.34
N LYS A 149 -18.99 -7.55 0.55
CA LYS A 149 -18.94 -6.39 -0.34
C LYS A 149 -17.53 -5.79 -0.39
N PHE A 150 -16.89 -5.63 0.76
CA PHE A 150 -15.51 -5.13 0.83
C PHE A 150 -14.53 -6.08 0.13
N LYS A 151 -14.64 -7.39 0.38
CA LYS A 151 -13.81 -8.40 -0.29
C LYS A 151 -13.93 -8.32 -1.81
N LYS A 152 -15.16 -8.23 -2.35
CA LYS A 152 -15.39 -8.07 -3.80
C LYS A 152 -14.77 -6.78 -4.35
N SER A 153 -14.84 -5.68 -3.59
CA SER A 153 -14.22 -4.42 -4.00
C SER A 153 -12.69 -4.52 -4.02
N GLU A 154 -12.07 -5.14 -3.03
CA GLU A 154 -10.62 -5.39 -2.99
C GLU A 154 -10.17 -6.30 -4.16
N GLU A 155 -10.94 -7.34 -4.47
CA GLU A 155 -10.69 -8.23 -5.62
C GLU A 155 -10.76 -7.46 -6.94
N LEU A 156 -11.77 -6.61 -7.14
CA LEU A 156 -11.91 -5.77 -8.33
C LEU A 156 -10.74 -4.79 -8.48
N ILE A 157 -10.32 -4.14 -7.39
CA ILE A 157 -9.15 -3.24 -7.39
C ILE A 157 -7.89 -4.02 -7.78
N SER A 158 -7.69 -5.21 -7.23
CA SER A 158 -6.54 -6.07 -7.54
C SER A 158 -6.53 -6.48 -9.01
N LEU A 159 -7.68 -6.92 -9.55
CA LEU A 159 -7.81 -7.29 -10.96
C LEU A 159 -7.54 -6.10 -11.89
N ARG A 160 -8.02 -4.90 -11.55
CA ARG A 160 -7.74 -3.68 -12.33
C ARG A 160 -6.26 -3.32 -12.33
N LYS A 161 -5.58 -3.42 -11.19
CA LYS A 161 -4.12 -3.23 -11.12
C LYS A 161 -3.38 -4.22 -12.01
N GLN A 162 -3.77 -5.50 -11.99
CA GLN A 162 -3.19 -6.52 -12.87
C GLN A 162 -3.46 -6.24 -14.36
N GLN A 163 -4.66 -5.75 -14.71
CA GLN A 163 -4.98 -5.35 -16.08
C GLN A 163 -4.08 -4.21 -16.56
N LEU A 164 -3.84 -3.18 -15.72
CA LEU A 164 -2.95 -2.08 -16.07
C LEU A 164 -1.53 -2.57 -16.34
N VAL A 165 -0.99 -3.43 -15.47
CA VAL A 165 0.34 -4.02 -15.68
C VAL A 165 0.41 -4.79 -17.00
N LYS A 166 -0.60 -5.62 -17.30
CA LYS A 166 -0.64 -6.37 -18.56
C LYS A 166 -0.76 -5.46 -19.79
N LEU A 167 -1.47 -4.34 -19.70
CA LEU A 167 -1.55 -3.37 -20.79
C LEU A 167 -0.19 -2.70 -21.02
N ASP A 168 0.54 -2.35 -19.97
CA ASP A 168 1.89 -1.81 -20.10
C ASP A 168 2.87 -2.82 -20.72
N GLU A 169 2.77 -4.09 -20.32
CA GLU A 169 3.53 -5.20 -20.94
C GLU A 169 3.19 -5.36 -22.42
N LEU A 170 1.91 -5.27 -22.78
CA LEU A 170 1.45 -5.36 -24.17
C LEU A 170 2.01 -4.22 -25.03
N VAL A 171 1.99 -2.98 -24.52
CA VAL A 171 2.57 -1.82 -25.21
C VAL A 171 4.07 -2.05 -25.45
N LYS A 172 4.81 -2.52 -24.44
CA LYS A 172 6.24 -2.83 -24.56
C LYS A 172 6.49 -3.96 -25.58
N ALA A 173 5.73 -5.04 -25.50
CA ALA A 173 5.85 -6.16 -26.42
C ALA A 173 5.54 -5.73 -27.86
N ARG A 174 4.50 -4.90 -28.07
CA ARG A 174 4.15 -4.39 -29.40
C ARG A 174 5.22 -3.46 -29.95
N PHE A 175 5.82 -2.64 -29.09
CA PHE A 175 6.97 -1.82 -29.49
C PHE A 175 8.13 -2.69 -29.98
N VAL A 176 8.52 -3.70 -29.21
CA VAL A 176 9.58 -4.63 -29.60
C VAL A 176 9.23 -5.33 -30.92
N GLU A 177 8.02 -5.87 -31.07
CA GLU A 177 7.56 -6.52 -32.30
C GLU A 177 7.66 -5.61 -33.54
N MET A 178 7.28 -4.34 -33.38
CA MET A 178 7.33 -3.36 -34.47
C MET A 178 8.75 -2.94 -34.86
N PHE A 179 9.66 -2.87 -33.91
CA PHE A 179 11.00 -2.32 -34.12
C PHE A 179 12.12 -3.37 -34.16
N ASP A 180 11.90 -4.56 -33.58
CA ASP A 180 12.92 -5.63 -33.59
C ASP A 180 13.14 -6.24 -34.99
N ALA A 181 12.12 -6.19 -35.84
CA ALA A 181 12.23 -6.56 -37.26
C ALA A 181 13.04 -5.58 -38.10
N ILE A 182 13.28 -4.35 -37.59
CA ILE A 182 14.08 -3.33 -38.24
C ILE A 182 15.54 -3.62 -37.89
N SER A 183 16.25 -4.34 -38.78
CA SER A 183 17.65 -4.65 -38.57
C SER A 183 18.47 -3.36 -38.34
N PRO A 184 19.18 -3.23 -37.22
CA PRO A 184 19.96 -2.03 -36.89
C PRO A 184 20.99 -1.65 -38.00
N LYS A 185 21.40 -2.63 -38.80
CA LYS A 185 22.36 -2.41 -39.89
C LYS A 185 21.78 -1.78 -41.14
N LYS A 186 20.46 -1.76 -41.32
CA LYS A 186 19.81 -1.24 -42.54
C LYS A 186 19.17 0.14 -42.38
N CYS A 187 18.87 0.58 -41.17
CA CYS A 187 18.10 1.82 -40.91
C CYS A 187 18.65 2.66 -39.76
N ALA A 188 19.93 2.52 -39.43
CA ALA A 188 20.54 3.33 -38.35
C ALA A 188 20.92 4.71 -38.89
N SER A 189 20.08 5.71 -38.64
CA SER A 189 20.41 7.11 -38.80
C SER A 189 20.79 7.70 -37.43
N LYS A 190 21.65 8.71 -37.42
CA LYS A 190 21.95 9.45 -36.20
C LYS A 190 20.77 10.37 -35.86
N ILE A 191 20.49 10.60 -34.61
CA ILE A 191 19.41 11.52 -34.17
C ILE A 191 19.55 12.88 -34.81
N GLY A 192 20.78 13.42 -34.91
CA GLY A 192 21.05 14.71 -35.56
C GLY A 192 20.78 14.77 -37.08
N GLU A 193 20.57 13.63 -37.76
CA GLU A 193 20.15 13.57 -39.16
C GLU A 193 18.61 13.60 -39.29
N CYS A 194 17.89 13.26 -38.23
CA CYS A 194 16.43 13.12 -38.20
C CYS A 194 15.73 14.21 -37.39
N ALA A 195 16.46 14.86 -36.49
CA ALA A 195 15.89 15.86 -35.60
C ALA A 195 16.94 16.91 -35.21
N GLU A 196 16.52 18.17 -35.11
CA GLU A 196 17.34 19.23 -34.55
C GLU A 196 17.22 19.18 -33.01
N VAL A 197 18.36 19.09 -32.31
CA VAL A 197 18.38 19.08 -30.84
C VAL A 197 18.61 20.51 -30.36
N LEU A 198 17.57 21.15 -29.86
CA LEU A 198 17.65 22.47 -29.26
C LEU A 198 17.97 22.34 -27.77
N GLY A 199 19.04 22.98 -27.34
CA GLY A 199 19.36 23.08 -25.91
C GLY A 199 18.35 23.98 -25.19
N GLY A 200 17.90 23.52 -24.00
CA GLY A 200 17.05 24.33 -23.14
C GLY A 200 17.75 25.59 -22.64
N TYR A 201 16.99 26.60 -22.24
CA TYR A 201 17.51 27.84 -21.68
C TYR A 201 17.60 27.78 -20.16
N ALA A 202 18.73 28.15 -19.59
CA ALA A 202 18.91 28.23 -18.14
C ALA A 202 18.31 29.55 -17.61
N PHE A 203 17.10 29.49 -17.12
CA PHE A 203 16.44 30.62 -16.48
C PHE A 203 17.06 30.90 -15.10
N LYS A 204 17.37 32.19 -14.84
CA LYS A 204 17.85 32.63 -13.52
C LYS A 204 16.67 32.60 -12.52
N SER A 205 16.95 32.17 -11.31
CA SER A 205 15.93 32.07 -10.24
C SER A 205 15.26 33.43 -9.94
N ASP A 206 15.99 34.52 -10.10
CA ASP A 206 15.50 35.89 -9.86
C ASP A 206 14.40 36.32 -10.85
N CYS A 207 14.25 35.58 -11.97
CA CYS A 207 13.25 35.84 -13.00
C CYS A 207 11.95 35.03 -12.80
N PHE A 208 11.87 34.24 -11.77
CA PHE A 208 10.64 33.47 -11.48
C PHE A 208 9.62 34.35 -10.75
N SER A 209 8.36 34.19 -11.14
CA SER A 209 7.22 34.85 -10.51
C SER A 209 6.02 33.94 -10.43
N ASN A 210 5.03 34.31 -9.60
CA ASN A 210 3.79 33.56 -9.47
C ASN A 210 2.80 33.79 -10.62
N GLN A 211 3.18 34.59 -11.63
CA GLN A 211 2.35 34.94 -12.79
C GLN A 211 3.22 34.96 -14.06
N GLY A 212 2.69 34.43 -15.17
CA GLY A 212 3.40 34.40 -16.46
C GLY A 212 3.28 33.02 -17.14
N VAL A 213 4.29 32.66 -17.92
CA VAL A 213 4.35 31.39 -18.63
C VAL A 213 4.97 30.32 -17.70
N PRO A 214 4.34 29.15 -17.52
CA PRO A 214 4.89 28.10 -16.67
C PRO A 214 6.21 27.56 -17.27
N VAL A 215 7.22 27.41 -16.42
CA VAL A 215 8.50 26.79 -16.78
C VAL A 215 8.48 25.32 -16.36
N VAL A 216 8.53 24.42 -17.34
CA VAL A 216 8.64 22.98 -17.09
C VAL A 216 10.09 22.65 -16.74
N ARG A 217 10.31 22.07 -15.56
CA ARG A 217 11.60 21.60 -15.06
C ARG A 217 11.63 20.09 -15.03
N ILE A 218 12.81 19.50 -14.94
CA ILE A 218 12.98 18.03 -14.83
C ILE A 218 12.09 17.43 -13.70
N GLY A 219 11.96 18.13 -12.56
CA GLY A 219 11.11 17.70 -11.45
C GLY A 219 9.61 17.69 -11.76
N ASN A 220 9.17 18.36 -12.83
CA ASN A 220 7.76 18.34 -13.27
C ASN A 220 7.46 17.17 -14.23
N ILE A 221 8.49 16.42 -14.66
CA ILE A 221 8.31 15.30 -15.59
C ILE A 221 8.42 14.01 -14.79
N ASN A 222 7.27 13.35 -14.55
CA ASN A 222 7.18 12.08 -13.85
C ASN A 222 6.35 11.09 -14.68
N ASP A 223 6.83 9.87 -14.82
CA ASP A 223 6.15 8.78 -15.52
C ASP A 223 5.58 9.15 -16.91
N GLY A 224 6.34 9.93 -17.69
CA GLY A 224 5.92 10.38 -19.02
C GLY A 224 4.82 11.44 -19.03
N ARG A 225 4.52 12.05 -17.89
CA ARG A 225 3.54 13.14 -17.74
C ARG A 225 4.20 14.39 -17.21
N ILE A 226 3.67 15.53 -17.61
CA ILE A 226 4.07 16.82 -17.08
C ILE A 226 3.11 17.20 -15.95
N ASP A 227 3.61 17.30 -14.74
CA ASP A 227 2.86 17.76 -13.58
C ASP A 227 3.08 19.27 -13.40
N ILE A 228 2.11 20.05 -13.86
CA ILE A 228 2.16 21.52 -13.79
C ILE A 228 1.76 22.03 -12.40
N LEU A 229 1.13 21.19 -11.56
CA LEU A 229 0.65 21.56 -10.22
C LEU A 229 1.74 21.50 -9.15
N LEU A 230 2.83 20.78 -9.39
CA LEU A 230 3.99 20.72 -8.51
C LEU A 230 4.89 21.93 -8.75
N GLU A 231 4.70 23.02 -7.96
CA GLU A 231 5.58 24.20 -7.92
C GLU A 231 6.01 24.71 -9.30
N SER A 232 5.07 24.96 -10.18
CA SER A 232 5.36 25.58 -11.47
C SER A 232 5.68 27.05 -11.25
N TYR A 233 6.97 27.36 -11.28
CA TYR A 233 7.41 28.73 -11.31
C TYR A 233 7.07 29.34 -12.68
N THR A 234 6.42 30.49 -12.67
CA THR A 234 6.11 31.25 -13.88
C THR A 234 7.12 32.37 -14.05
N MET A 235 7.57 32.59 -15.28
CA MET A 235 8.52 33.64 -15.60
C MET A 235 7.80 34.90 -16.06
N CYS A 236 8.13 36.07 -15.51
CA CYS A 236 7.74 37.36 -16.12
C CYS A 236 8.50 37.53 -17.44
N MET A 237 7.80 37.49 -18.55
CA MET A 237 8.40 37.88 -19.83
C MET A 237 8.28 39.37 -20.01
N GLY A 238 9.42 40.03 -20.15
CA GLY A 238 9.49 41.36 -20.79
C GLY A 238 9.07 41.27 -22.27
N PRO A 239 8.79 42.40 -22.96
CA PRO A 239 8.14 42.42 -24.28
C PRO A 239 9.09 42.01 -25.44
N GLN A 240 9.82 40.90 -25.32
CA GLN A 240 10.62 40.37 -26.43
C GLN A 240 10.00 39.07 -26.96
N LYS A 241 9.88 39.02 -28.29
CA LYS A 241 9.27 38.03 -29.16
C LYS A 241 9.28 36.61 -28.64
N MET A 242 8.09 36.05 -28.36
CA MET A 242 7.87 34.61 -28.14
C MET A 242 8.19 33.87 -29.44
N THR A 243 9.29 33.15 -29.46
CA THR A 243 9.45 32.00 -30.34
C THR A 243 9.04 30.76 -29.50
N TRP A 244 7.94 30.14 -29.87
CA TRP A 244 7.48 28.89 -29.23
C TRP A 244 8.44 27.76 -29.63
N TYR A 245 9.20 27.26 -28.69
CA TYR A 245 9.94 26.02 -28.87
C TYR A 245 9.11 24.91 -28.22
N TRP A 246 8.51 24.06 -29.05
CA TRP A 246 7.97 22.78 -28.62
C TRP A 246 9.13 21.79 -28.53
N VAL A 247 9.37 21.23 -27.35
CA VAL A 247 10.25 20.07 -27.17
C VAL A 247 9.38 18.84 -26.96
#